data_d29c99199bf46a621b3b182343ef01de
#
_entry.id   d29c99199bf46a621b3b182343ef01de
#
_cell.length_a   1.000
_cell.length_b   1.000
_cell.length_c   1.000
_cell.angle_alpha   90.00
_cell.angle_beta   90.00
_cell.angle_gamma   90.00
#
_symmetry.space_group_name_H-M   'P 1'
#
loop_
_entity.id
_entity.type
_entity.pdbx_description
1 polymer ?
#
loop_
_entity_poly.entity_id
_entity_poly.type
_entity_poly.pdbx_seq_one_letter_code
_entity_poly.pdbx_strand_id
1 'polypeptide(L)'
;MNTAKFMKPLRIQGLAFSVLAITSAIFAVVWGGSFSNQTGLILLATLILLLGVPHGALDTIFAYKLYDLRKPTDWILFTLIYLLLAALVVAVWWWTPMFFLILFLLISAAHFSGDPEKGTPLLTRILYGGSILVLPALLHSGEVDRLFGFLVGMAPASSLIPWITLLAWIWLPCAVLSVILTAWSDWLAALEIGAVLVLSVVAPPLLAFTLFFCGMHSARHILRTIDYSGNFSGRLLALSALLPMIGVLAISVGAWEFLKGKSLDERIVQIVFVGLAALTVPHMALVERVRLSGWIKDVAKPSGPESKTNEK
;
A
#
# COMPACT_ATOMS: atom_id res chain seq x y z
N MET A 1 12.71 4.47 -23.77
CA MET A 1 12.95 4.80 -22.34
C MET A 1 14.03 3.87 -21.82
N ASN A 2 15.08 4.38 -21.20
CA ASN A 2 16.22 3.58 -20.79
C ASN A 2 15.89 2.84 -19.46
N THR A 3 15.48 1.57 -19.55
CA THR A 3 15.07 0.74 -18.42
C THR A 3 16.14 0.68 -17.30
N ALA A 4 17.42 0.66 -17.67
CA ALA A 4 18.52 0.67 -16.71
C ALA A 4 18.60 1.95 -15.87
N LYS A 5 18.22 3.10 -16.41
CA LYS A 5 18.19 4.38 -15.69
C LYS A 5 17.07 4.45 -14.66
N PHE A 6 15.94 3.79 -14.93
CA PHE A 6 14.79 3.76 -14.02
C PHE A 6 14.95 2.74 -12.89
N MET A 7 15.59 1.60 -13.14
CA MET A 7 15.82 0.56 -12.13
C MET A 7 16.67 1.04 -10.95
N LYS A 8 17.61 1.98 -11.19
CA LYS A 8 18.50 2.48 -10.12
C LYS A 8 17.75 3.17 -8.97
N PRO A 9 16.79 4.09 -9.17
CA PRO A 9 16.00 4.69 -8.08
C PRO A 9 15.21 3.68 -7.26
N LEU A 10 14.58 2.69 -7.89
CA LEU A 10 13.80 1.66 -7.19
C LEU A 10 14.70 0.78 -6.31
N ARG A 11 15.89 0.39 -6.78
CA ARG A 11 16.86 -0.39 -6.00
C ARG A 11 17.41 0.40 -4.82
N ILE A 12 17.69 1.70 -5.01
CA ILE A 12 18.12 2.58 -3.90
C ILE A 12 17.01 2.70 -2.87
N GLN A 13 15.76 2.91 -3.30
CA GLN A 13 14.60 2.99 -2.40
C GLN A 13 14.43 1.67 -1.62
N GLY A 14 14.51 0.51 -2.28
CA GLY A 14 14.40 -0.79 -1.63
C GLY A 14 15.50 -1.03 -0.60
N LEU A 15 16.76 -0.67 -0.92
CA LEU A 15 17.88 -0.75 0.02
C LEU A 15 17.67 0.18 1.23
N ALA A 16 17.28 1.43 0.99
CA ALA A 16 17.01 2.40 2.05
C ALA A 16 15.88 1.92 2.98
N PHE A 17 14.81 1.38 2.39
CA PHE A 17 13.73 0.77 3.17
C PHE A 17 14.22 -0.44 3.98
N SER A 18 15.02 -1.33 3.39
CA SER A 18 15.52 -2.53 4.07
C SER A 18 16.38 -2.15 5.29
N VAL A 19 17.23 -1.14 5.15
CA VAL A 19 18.01 -0.60 6.28
C VAL A 19 17.07 -0.04 7.35
N LEU A 20 16.11 0.80 6.97
CA LEU A 20 15.13 1.39 7.90
C LEU A 20 14.32 0.31 8.62
N ALA A 21 13.82 -0.70 7.91
CA ALA A 21 13.02 -1.79 8.47
C ALA A 21 13.80 -2.62 9.49
N ILE A 22 15.03 -3.03 9.13
CA ILE A 22 15.89 -3.84 10.00
C ILE A 22 16.31 -3.03 11.25
N THR A 23 16.74 -1.78 11.08
CA THR A 23 17.12 -0.93 12.23
C THR A 23 15.95 -0.66 13.15
N SER A 24 14.75 -0.45 12.62
CA SER A 24 13.52 -0.27 13.41
C SER A 24 13.12 -1.55 14.15
N ALA A 25 13.27 -2.72 13.52
CA ALA A 25 13.04 -4.01 14.17
C ALA A 25 14.02 -4.25 15.33
N ILE A 26 15.32 -3.98 15.11
CA ILE A 26 16.34 -4.06 16.18
C ILE A 26 16.00 -3.09 17.33
N PHE A 27 15.63 -1.85 16.99
CA PHE A 27 15.25 -0.86 17.99
C PHE A 27 14.04 -1.33 18.81
N ALA A 28 13.01 -1.91 18.16
CA ALA A 28 11.83 -2.43 18.87
C ALA A 28 12.18 -3.55 19.85
N VAL A 29 13.14 -4.43 19.51
CA VAL A 29 13.61 -5.49 20.42
C VAL A 29 14.41 -4.93 21.59
N VAL A 30 15.34 -4.02 21.33
CA VAL A 30 16.30 -3.55 22.34
C VAL A 30 15.64 -2.63 23.37
N TRP A 31 14.75 -1.73 22.91
CA TRP A 31 14.12 -0.74 23.79
C TRP A 31 12.72 -1.12 24.26
N GLY A 32 12.13 -2.24 23.77
CA GLY A 32 10.80 -2.69 24.20
C GLY A 32 9.72 -1.61 24.04
N GLY A 33 9.92 -0.68 23.11
CA GLY A 33 9.14 0.53 22.98
C GLY A 33 7.71 0.25 22.54
N SER A 34 6.77 0.38 23.46
CA SER A 34 5.36 0.39 23.16
C SER A 34 5.01 1.68 22.41
N PHE A 35 4.96 1.61 21.07
CA PHE A 35 4.32 2.63 20.24
C PHE A 35 2.78 2.59 20.34
N SER A 36 2.25 1.79 21.27
CA SER A 36 0.83 1.63 21.54
C SER A 36 0.22 2.74 22.39
N ASN A 37 1.02 3.71 22.86
CA ASN A 37 0.52 4.89 23.54
C ASN A 37 -0.12 5.89 22.56
N GLN A 38 -0.97 6.79 23.07
CA GLN A 38 -1.68 7.79 22.26
C GLN A 38 -0.74 8.65 21.41
N THR A 39 0.40 9.05 21.96
CA THR A 39 1.39 9.86 21.22
C THR A 39 1.95 9.09 20.03
N GLY A 40 2.30 7.83 20.22
CA GLY A 40 2.75 6.94 19.14
C GLY A 40 1.68 6.78 18.06
N LEU A 41 0.43 6.54 18.44
CA LEU A 41 -0.70 6.42 17.52
C LEU A 41 -0.89 7.70 16.70
N ILE A 42 -0.89 8.88 17.33
CA ILE A 42 -1.02 10.17 16.63
C ILE A 42 0.14 10.38 15.65
N LEU A 43 1.37 10.10 16.08
CA LEU A 43 2.55 10.24 15.23
C LEU A 43 2.47 9.34 14.01
N LEU A 44 2.17 8.04 14.20
CA LEU A 44 2.09 7.08 13.11
C LEU A 44 0.93 7.39 12.15
N ALA A 45 -0.23 7.79 12.68
CA ALA A 45 -1.37 8.26 11.87
C ALA A 45 -1.01 9.49 11.03
N THR A 46 -0.27 10.44 11.62
CA THR A 46 0.22 11.63 10.91
C THR A 46 1.18 11.27 9.80
N LEU A 47 2.10 10.33 10.04
CA LEU A 47 3.02 9.84 9.00
C LEU A 47 2.28 9.15 7.86
N ILE A 48 1.27 8.32 8.16
CA ILE A 48 0.42 7.70 7.14
C ILE A 48 -0.28 8.76 6.30
N LEU A 49 -0.84 9.78 6.92
CA LEU A 49 -1.54 10.87 6.23
C LEU A 49 -0.59 11.67 5.34
N LEU A 50 0.58 12.04 5.84
CA LEU A 50 1.51 12.92 5.13
C LEU A 50 2.40 12.22 4.10
N LEU A 51 2.79 10.97 4.35
CA LEU A 51 3.71 10.22 3.51
C LEU A 51 3.04 9.04 2.77
N GLY A 52 1.99 8.50 3.37
CA GLY A 52 1.22 7.39 2.79
C GLY A 52 0.21 7.86 1.76
N VAL A 53 -0.78 8.65 2.17
CA VAL A 53 -1.92 9.07 1.34
C VAL A 53 -1.54 9.78 0.02
N PRO A 54 -0.44 10.57 -0.06
CA PRO A 54 -0.07 11.26 -1.30
C PRO A 54 0.11 10.36 -2.53
N HIS A 55 0.46 9.06 -2.36
CA HIS A 55 0.58 8.18 -3.52
C HIS A 55 -0.75 7.96 -4.24
N GLY A 56 -1.86 7.82 -3.50
CA GLY A 56 -3.21 7.72 -4.07
C GLY A 56 -3.72 9.06 -4.63
N ALA A 57 -3.25 10.19 -4.09
CA ALA A 57 -3.59 11.51 -4.65
C ALA A 57 -3.06 11.71 -6.08
N LEU A 58 -2.05 10.93 -6.50
CA LEU A 58 -1.52 10.92 -7.87
C LEU A 58 -2.42 10.15 -8.86
N ASP A 59 -3.53 9.57 -8.44
CA ASP A 59 -4.52 8.92 -9.30
C ASP A 59 -5.07 9.85 -10.38
N THR A 60 -5.07 11.14 -10.12
CA THR A 60 -5.40 12.17 -11.11
C THR A 60 -4.55 12.08 -12.38
N ILE A 61 -3.28 11.67 -12.26
CA ILE A 61 -2.37 11.49 -13.41
C ILE A 61 -2.77 10.26 -14.22
N PHE A 62 -3.11 9.18 -13.54
CA PHE A 62 -3.58 7.96 -14.20
C PHE A 62 -4.92 8.20 -14.89
N ALA A 63 -5.86 8.86 -14.20
CA ALA A 63 -7.16 9.22 -14.75
C ALA A 63 -7.03 10.08 -16.02
N TYR A 64 -6.19 11.13 -15.97
CA TYR A 64 -5.92 11.98 -17.11
C TYR A 64 -5.40 11.18 -18.32
N LYS A 65 -4.42 10.29 -18.10
CA LYS A 65 -3.80 9.52 -19.19
C LYS A 65 -4.68 8.38 -19.72
N LEU A 66 -5.48 7.75 -18.87
CA LEU A 66 -6.34 6.63 -19.26
C LEU A 66 -7.61 7.08 -19.97
N TYR A 67 -8.21 8.18 -19.50
CA TYR A 67 -9.53 8.60 -19.93
C TYR A 67 -9.52 9.90 -20.74
N ASP A 68 -8.34 10.47 -21.02
CA ASP A 68 -8.16 11.75 -21.74
C ASP A 68 -9.08 12.87 -21.21
N LEU A 69 -9.12 13.03 -19.88
CA LEU A 69 -10.01 13.96 -19.19
C LEU A 69 -9.63 15.42 -19.50
N ARG A 70 -10.31 16.03 -20.48
CA ARG A 70 -10.00 17.40 -20.94
C ARG A 70 -11.01 18.42 -20.46
N LYS A 71 -12.27 18.02 -20.24
CA LYS A 71 -13.34 18.90 -19.87
C LYS A 71 -13.59 18.89 -18.37
N PRO A 72 -14.02 20.00 -17.76
CA PRO A 72 -14.41 20.01 -16.34
C PRO A 72 -15.48 18.97 -16.00
N THR A 73 -16.41 18.70 -16.93
CA THR A 73 -17.47 17.69 -16.77
C THR A 73 -16.90 16.29 -16.58
N ASP A 74 -15.82 15.96 -17.30
CA ASP A 74 -15.17 14.65 -17.23
C ASP A 74 -14.53 14.44 -15.85
N TRP A 75 -13.89 15.50 -15.33
CA TRP A 75 -13.31 15.51 -13.98
C TRP A 75 -14.37 15.42 -12.89
N ILE A 76 -15.50 16.11 -13.05
CA ILE A 76 -16.62 16.00 -12.11
C ILE A 76 -17.15 14.57 -12.08
N LEU A 77 -17.40 13.96 -13.25
CA LEU A 77 -17.88 12.58 -13.36
C LEU A 77 -16.88 11.59 -12.74
N PHE A 78 -15.59 11.71 -13.07
CA PHE A 78 -14.53 10.89 -12.47
C PHE A 78 -14.53 11.00 -10.96
N THR A 79 -14.57 12.21 -10.42
CA THR A 79 -14.56 12.46 -8.97
C THR A 79 -15.81 11.88 -8.30
N LEU A 80 -16.99 12.04 -8.92
CA LEU A 80 -18.24 11.47 -8.38
C LEU A 80 -18.19 9.94 -8.33
N ILE A 81 -17.70 9.28 -9.37
CA ILE A 81 -17.53 7.81 -9.39
C ILE A 81 -16.53 7.38 -8.31
N TYR A 82 -15.40 8.09 -8.20
CA TYR A 82 -14.37 7.80 -7.20
C TYR A 82 -14.93 7.91 -5.77
N LEU A 83 -15.65 9.00 -5.48
CA LEU A 83 -16.29 9.23 -4.18
C LEU A 83 -17.43 8.24 -3.91
N LEU A 84 -18.20 7.84 -4.93
CA LEU A 84 -19.25 6.82 -4.79
C LEU A 84 -18.66 5.46 -4.39
N LEU A 85 -17.55 5.04 -5.02
CA LEU A 85 -16.85 3.80 -4.66
C LEU A 85 -16.30 3.88 -3.23
N ALA A 86 -15.70 5.01 -2.86
CA ALA A 86 -15.22 5.23 -1.50
C ALA A 86 -16.36 5.19 -0.46
N ALA A 87 -17.49 5.85 -0.75
CA ALA A 87 -18.66 5.85 0.10
C ALA A 87 -19.27 4.44 0.25
N LEU A 88 -19.25 3.62 -0.82
CA LEU A 88 -19.70 2.24 -0.76
C LEU A 88 -18.86 1.43 0.23
N VAL A 89 -17.54 1.60 0.24
CA VAL A 89 -16.64 0.93 1.21
C VAL A 89 -16.98 1.34 2.64
N VAL A 90 -17.21 2.64 2.89
CA VAL A 90 -17.63 3.14 4.21
C VAL A 90 -18.99 2.55 4.60
N ALA A 91 -19.92 2.44 3.67
CA ALA A 91 -21.23 1.83 3.91
C ALA A 91 -21.09 0.32 4.26
N VAL A 92 -20.24 -0.41 3.56
CA VAL A 92 -19.95 -1.82 3.89
C VAL A 92 -19.38 -1.94 5.30
N TRP A 93 -18.41 -1.06 5.67
CA TRP A 93 -17.90 -1.01 7.02
C TRP A 93 -18.99 -0.74 8.07
N TRP A 94 -19.88 0.19 7.79
CA TRP A 94 -20.93 0.58 8.73
C TRP A 94 -21.95 -0.54 8.99
N TRP A 95 -22.37 -1.25 7.95
CA TRP A 95 -23.41 -2.27 8.06
C TRP A 95 -22.86 -3.69 8.32
N THR A 96 -21.68 -4.00 7.83
CA THR A 96 -21.08 -5.34 7.91
C THR A 96 -19.59 -5.27 8.25
N PRO A 97 -19.22 -4.77 9.45
CA PRO A 97 -17.83 -4.43 9.77
C PRO A 97 -16.88 -5.65 9.68
N MET A 98 -17.33 -6.85 10.05
CA MET A 98 -16.48 -8.06 9.94
C MET A 98 -16.19 -8.42 8.47
N PHE A 99 -17.21 -8.35 7.61
CA PHE A 99 -17.03 -8.57 6.18
C PHE A 99 -16.08 -7.52 5.57
N PHE A 100 -16.26 -6.26 5.97
CA PHE A 100 -15.34 -5.18 5.59
C PHE A 100 -13.89 -5.51 5.99
N LEU A 101 -13.63 -5.94 7.24
CA LEU A 101 -12.27 -6.22 7.70
C LEU A 101 -11.61 -7.34 6.88
N ILE A 102 -12.33 -8.45 6.65
CA ILE A 102 -11.82 -9.57 5.86
C ILE A 102 -11.51 -9.11 4.43
N LEU A 103 -12.44 -8.39 3.81
CA LEU A 103 -12.26 -7.88 2.44
C LEU A 103 -11.11 -6.88 2.36
N PHE A 104 -10.99 -5.99 3.35
CA PHE A 104 -9.89 -5.03 3.45
C PHE A 104 -8.53 -5.72 3.54
N LEU A 105 -8.39 -6.76 4.38
CA LEU A 105 -7.15 -7.53 4.48
C LEU A 105 -6.81 -8.23 3.17
N LEU A 106 -7.78 -8.83 2.49
CA LEU A 106 -7.57 -9.52 1.21
C LEU A 106 -7.18 -8.55 0.10
N ILE A 107 -7.90 -7.42 -0.02
CA ILE A 107 -7.61 -6.37 -1.02
C ILE A 107 -6.24 -5.77 -0.75
N SER A 108 -5.89 -5.49 0.52
CA SER A 108 -4.59 -4.95 0.89
C SER A 108 -3.45 -5.92 0.57
N ALA A 109 -3.62 -7.23 0.86
CA ALA A 109 -2.64 -8.25 0.49
C ALA A 109 -2.43 -8.31 -1.03
N ALA A 110 -3.52 -8.28 -1.81
CA ALA A 110 -3.45 -8.25 -3.26
C ALA A 110 -2.77 -6.97 -3.78
N HIS A 111 -3.09 -5.82 -3.20
CA HIS A 111 -2.51 -4.53 -3.57
C HIS A 111 -1.00 -4.48 -3.32
N PHE A 112 -0.57 -4.85 -2.12
CA PHE A 112 0.85 -4.89 -1.75
C PHE A 112 1.64 -5.96 -2.52
N SER A 113 1.00 -7.02 -3.00
CA SER A 113 1.61 -8.00 -3.91
C SER A 113 2.09 -7.39 -5.25
N GLY A 114 1.69 -6.15 -5.54
CA GLY A 114 2.15 -5.37 -6.69
C GLY A 114 3.52 -4.71 -6.52
N ASP A 115 4.04 -4.61 -5.29
CA ASP A 115 5.28 -3.88 -5.00
C ASP A 115 6.55 -4.57 -5.52
N PRO A 116 6.75 -5.90 -5.39
CA PRO A 116 7.94 -6.54 -5.90
C PRO A 116 8.16 -6.31 -7.40
N GLU A 117 9.41 -6.44 -7.84
CA GLU A 117 9.77 -6.24 -9.25
C GLU A 117 9.08 -7.25 -10.18
N LYS A 118 9.01 -6.87 -11.46
CA LYS A 118 8.54 -7.77 -12.51
C LYS A 118 9.43 -9.02 -12.58
N GLY A 119 8.79 -10.16 -12.81
CA GLY A 119 9.49 -11.44 -12.83
C GLY A 119 9.50 -12.16 -11.48
N THR A 120 9.17 -11.48 -10.36
CA THR A 120 8.97 -12.17 -9.08
C THR A 120 7.77 -13.14 -9.20
N PRO A 121 7.95 -14.43 -8.81
CA PRO A 121 6.89 -15.44 -8.86
C PRO A 121 5.63 -14.99 -8.09
N LEU A 122 4.45 -15.35 -8.60
CA LEU A 122 3.17 -14.91 -8.01
C LEU A 122 3.06 -15.30 -6.53
N LEU A 123 3.46 -16.52 -6.17
CA LEU A 123 3.42 -16.99 -4.78
C LEU A 123 4.29 -16.10 -3.88
N THR A 124 5.53 -15.80 -4.29
CA THR A 124 6.43 -14.89 -3.56
C THR A 124 5.81 -13.50 -3.38
N ARG A 125 5.13 -12.97 -4.41
CA ARG A 125 4.44 -11.69 -4.35
C ARG A 125 3.28 -11.71 -3.36
N ILE A 126 2.47 -12.78 -3.36
CA ILE A 126 1.37 -12.95 -2.40
C ILE A 126 1.93 -13.06 -0.98
N LEU A 127 2.96 -13.87 -0.77
CA LEU A 127 3.61 -14.02 0.53
C LEU A 127 4.20 -12.68 1.02
N TYR A 128 4.82 -11.91 0.14
CA TYR A 128 5.32 -10.56 0.46
C TYR A 128 4.17 -9.63 0.89
N GLY A 129 3.14 -9.47 0.05
CA GLY A 129 2.06 -8.51 0.30
C GLY A 129 1.19 -8.85 1.51
N GLY A 130 1.00 -10.14 1.81
CA GLY A 130 0.25 -10.59 2.98
C GLY A 130 1.05 -10.58 4.28
N SER A 131 2.39 -10.58 4.22
CA SER A 131 3.23 -10.68 5.42
C SER A 131 2.97 -9.56 6.42
N ILE A 132 2.83 -8.30 5.97
CA ILE A 132 2.59 -7.15 6.85
C ILE A 132 1.22 -7.21 7.56
N LEU A 133 0.29 -7.99 7.03
CA LEU A 133 -1.07 -8.12 7.57
C LEU A 133 -1.24 -9.34 8.46
N VAL A 134 -0.50 -10.42 8.17
CA VAL A 134 -0.68 -11.74 8.81
C VAL A 134 0.36 -11.98 9.90
N LEU A 135 1.64 -11.72 9.64
CA LEU A 135 2.74 -12.07 10.54
C LEU A 135 2.76 -11.32 11.88
N PRO A 136 2.24 -10.09 12.01
CA PRO A 136 2.19 -9.42 13.32
C PRO A 136 1.43 -10.23 14.39
N ALA A 137 0.48 -11.07 14.00
CA ALA A 137 -0.26 -11.91 14.92
C ALA A 137 0.59 -12.98 15.65
N LEU A 138 1.82 -13.28 15.19
CA LEU A 138 2.72 -14.23 15.84
C LEU A 138 3.23 -13.73 17.20
N LEU A 139 3.70 -12.48 17.27
CA LEU A 139 4.28 -11.93 18.49
C LEU A 139 3.42 -10.82 19.12
N HIS A 140 2.49 -10.24 18.37
CA HIS A 140 1.71 -9.07 18.77
C HIS A 140 0.19 -9.30 18.64
N SER A 141 -0.28 -10.54 18.85
CA SER A 141 -1.70 -10.91 18.68
C SER A 141 -2.66 -10.01 19.47
N GLY A 142 -2.30 -9.62 20.70
CA GLY A 142 -3.11 -8.72 21.53
C GLY A 142 -3.21 -7.29 20.95
N GLU A 143 -2.14 -6.77 20.34
CA GLU A 143 -2.20 -5.46 19.67
C GLU A 143 -3.01 -5.53 18.37
N VAL A 144 -2.88 -6.61 17.60
CA VAL A 144 -3.69 -6.85 16.39
C VAL A 144 -5.17 -6.95 16.76
N ASP A 145 -5.49 -7.69 17.84
CA ASP A 145 -6.87 -7.81 18.36
C ASP A 145 -7.45 -6.44 18.72
N ARG A 146 -6.68 -5.62 19.45
CA ARG A 146 -7.08 -4.25 19.81
C ARG A 146 -7.31 -3.37 18.59
N LEU A 147 -6.41 -3.38 17.59
CA LEU A 147 -6.55 -2.59 16.37
C LEU A 147 -7.78 -3.02 15.57
N PHE A 148 -8.00 -4.32 15.42
CA PHE A 148 -9.20 -4.84 14.75
C PHE A 148 -10.45 -4.55 15.56
N GLY A 149 -10.37 -4.63 16.90
CA GLY A 149 -11.46 -4.27 17.81
C GLY A 149 -11.94 -2.84 17.63
N PHE A 150 -11.05 -1.89 17.37
CA PHE A 150 -11.43 -0.52 17.03
C PHE A 150 -12.17 -0.40 15.70
N LEU A 151 -11.95 -1.33 14.76
CA LEU A 151 -12.60 -1.31 13.44
C LEU A 151 -13.95 -2.02 13.43
N VAL A 152 -14.06 -3.16 14.12
CA VAL A 152 -15.21 -4.07 13.98
C VAL A 152 -15.89 -4.45 15.29
N GLY A 153 -15.40 -3.94 16.42
CA GLY A 153 -15.81 -4.33 17.77
C GLY A 153 -14.96 -5.48 18.32
N MET A 154 -14.78 -5.53 19.63
CA MET A 154 -13.84 -6.46 20.29
C MET A 154 -14.23 -7.92 20.07
N ALA A 155 -15.50 -8.30 20.26
CA ALA A 155 -15.91 -9.71 20.15
C ALA A 155 -15.71 -10.31 18.74
N PRO A 156 -16.08 -9.62 17.63
CA PRO A 156 -15.75 -10.07 16.28
C PRO A 156 -14.24 -10.13 16.03
N ALA A 157 -13.47 -9.15 16.47
CA ALA A 157 -12.02 -9.12 16.30
C ALA A 157 -11.37 -10.34 16.97
N SER A 158 -11.66 -10.57 18.26
CA SER A 158 -11.09 -11.67 19.04
C SER A 158 -11.45 -13.05 18.47
N SER A 159 -12.57 -13.20 17.76
CA SER A 159 -12.92 -14.43 17.07
C SER A 159 -12.04 -14.71 15.84
N LEU A 160 -11.48 -13.67 15.23
CA LEU A 160 -10.64 -13.79 14.04
C LEU A 160 -9.16 -14.05 14.36
N ILE A 161 -8.66 -13.59 15.50
CA ILE A 161 -7.25 -13.66 15.86
C ILE A 161 -6.69 -15.10 15.85
N PRO A 162 -7.33 -16.13 16.41
CA PRO A 162 -6.80 -17.49 16.34
C PRO A 162 -6.56 -17.99 14.92
N TRP A 163 -7.43 -17.63 13.98
CA TRP A 163 -7.31 -18.00 12.58
C TRP A 163 -6.16 -17.28 11.87
N ILE A 164 -5.99 -15.99 12.14
CA ILE A 164 -4.86 -15.23 11.59
C ILE A 164 -3.54 -15.74 12.17
N THR A 165 -3.49 -16.05 13.47
CA THR A 165 -2.30 -16.61 14.11
C THR A 165 -1.96 -17.99 13.53
N LEU A 166 -2.96 -18.86 13.33
CA LEU A 166 -2.74 -20.16 12.68
C LEU A 166 -2.21 -19.98 11.24
N LEU A 167 -2.81 -19.04 10.50
CA LEU A 167 -2.34 -18.70 9.16
C LEU A 167 -0.89 -18.17 9.19
N ALA A 168 -0.53 -17.35 10.18
CA ALA A 168 0.81 -16.79 10.32
C ALA A 168 1.87 -17.87 10.56
N TRP A 169 1.56 -18.91 11.31
CA TRP A 169 2.44 -20.07 11.51
C TRP A 169 2.72 -20.84 10.22
N ILE A 170 1.76 -20.90 9.30
CA ILE A 170 1.94 -21.51 7.97
C ILE A 170 2.64 -20.52 7.03
N TRP A 171 2.28 -19.24 7.12
CA TRP A 171 2.78 -18.19 6.23
C TRP A 171 4.28 -17.96 6.38
N LEU A 172 4.75 -17.90 7.63
CA LEU A 172 6.16 -17.57 7.92
C LEU A 172 7.15 -18.54 7.25
N PRO A 173 7.05 -19.88 7.41
CA PRO A 173 7.99 -20.80 6.75
C PRO A 173 7.92 -20.72 5.22
N CYS A 174 6.72 -20.54 4.64
CA CYS A 174 6.57 -20.34 3.19
C CYS A 174 7.23 -19.05 2.73
N ALA A 175 7.07 -17.96 3.49
CA ALA A 175 7.69 -16.68 3.19
C ALA A 175 9.23 -16.73 3.33
N VAL A 176 9.74 -17.38 4.36
CA VAL A 176 11.19 -17.61 4.54
C VAL A 176 11.76 -18.44 3.38
N LEU A 177 11.07 -19.50 2.98
CA LEU A 177 11.48 -20.30 1.82
C LEU A 177 11.51 -19.43 0.55
N SER A 178 10.52 -18.55 0.35
CA SER A 178 10.50 -17.66 -0.80
C SER A 178 11.67 -16.67 -0.80
N VAL A 179 12.12 -16.18 0.37
CA VAL A 179 13.32 -15.34 0.51
C VAL A 179 14.56 -16.13 0.08
N ILE A 180 14.72 -17.35 0.59
CA ILE A 180 15.89 -18.21 0.28
C ILE A 180 15.95 -18.49 -1.23
N LEU A 181 14.83 -18.87 -1.84
CA LEU A 181 14.77 -19.15 -3.28
C LEU A 181 15.04 -17.88 -4.12
N THR A 182 14.55 -16.72 -3.69
CA THR A 182 14.80 -15.45 -4.38
C THR A 182 16.25 -15.02 -4.26
N ALA A 183 16.91 -15.29 -3.13
CA ALA A 183 18.32 -14.90 -2.90
C ALA A 183 19.30 -15.51 -3.92
N TRP A 184 18.96 -16.66 -4.50
CA TRP A 184 19.78 -17.33 -5.50
C TRP A 184 19.77 -16.63 -6.87
N SER A 185 18.72 -15.86 -7.16
CA SER A 185 18.57 -15.14 -8.43
C SER A 185 18.73 -13.62 -8.28
N ASP A 186 18.23 -13.03 -7.20
CA ASP A 186 18.30 -11.59 -6.89
C ASP A 186 18.39 -11.37 -5.37
N TRP A 187 19.63 -11.20 -4.88
CA TRP A 187 19.91 -11.00 -3.45
C TRP A 187 19.26 -9.71 -2.90
N LEU A 188 19.11 -8.66 -3.75
CA LEU A 188 18.51 -7.41 -3.31
C LEU A 188 16.99 -7.54 -3.14
N ALA A 189 16.31 -8.21 -4.07
CA ALA A 189 14.91 -8.56 -3.93
C ALA A 189 14.68 -9.45 -2.69
N ALA A 190 15.56 -10.42 -2.45
CA ALA A 190 15.50 -11.25 -1.24
C ALA A 190 15.68 -10.43 0.04
N LEU A 191 16.60 -9.46 0.05
CA LEU A 191 16.81 -8.55 1.17
C LEU A 191 15.56 -7.71 1.44
N GLU A 192 14.91 -7.17 0.41
CA GLU A 192 13.67 -6.40 0.54
C GLU A 192 12.54 -7.26 1.14
N ILE A 193 12.33 -8.47 0.63
CA ILE A 193 11.32 -9.39 1.13
C ILE A 193 11.63 -9.78 2.58
N GLY A 194 12.88 -10.13 2.87
CA GLY A 194 13.34 -10.48 4.22
C GLY A 194 13.17 -9.33 5.21
N ALA A 195 13.46 -8.10 4.80
CA ALA A 195 13.27 -6.92 5.64
C ALA A 195 11.78 -6.70 5.99
N VAL A 196 10.87 -6.92 5.04
CA VAL A 196 9.42 -6.88 5.32
C VAL A 196 9.01 -7.98 6.29
N LEU A 197 9.53 -9.20 6.13
CA LEU A 197 9.24 -10.30 7.06
C LEU A 197 9.69 -9.98 8.49
N VAL A 198 10.96 -9.58 8.64
CA VAL A 198 11.53 -9.24 9.95
C VAL A 198 10.75 -8.10 10.60
N LEU A 199 10.47 -7.04 9.85
CA LEU A 199 9.68 -5.91 10.33
C LEU A 199 8.29 -6.36 10.80
N SER A 200 7.60 -7.20 10.01
CA SER A 200 6.24 -7.67 10.28
C SER A 200 6.14 -8.57 11.49
N VAL A 201 7.16 -9.40 11.76
CA VAL A 201 7.18 -10.31 12.90
C VAL A 201 7.57 -9.59 14.19
N VAL A 202 8.57 -8.71 14.11
CA VAL A 202 9.28 -8.21 15.29
C VAL A 202 8.76 -6.86 15.77
N ALA A 203 8.40 -5.96 14.86
CA ALA A 203 7.95 -4.62 15.25
C ALA A 203 6.47 -4.59 15.63
N PRO A 204 6.06 -3.68 16.54
CA PRO A 204 4.65 -3.44 16.83
C PRO A 204 3.83 -3.23 15.55
N PRO A 205 2.61 -3.78 15.43
CA PRO A 205 1.85 -3.86 14.19
C PRO A 205 1.66 -2.51 13.48
N LEU A 206 1.31 -1.47 14.23
CA LEU A 206 1.08 -0.14 13.67
C LEU A 206 2.38 0.51 13.17
N LEU A 207 3.48 0.31 13.89
CA LEU A 207 4.81 0.78 13.45
C LEU A 207 5.25 0.03 12.19
N ALA A 208 5.13 -1.29 12.18
CA ALA A 208 5.47 -2.12 11.02
C ALA A 208 4.67 -1.70 9.79
N PHE A 209 3.35 -1.54 9.93
CA PHE A 209 2.48 -1.09 8.86
C PHE A 209 2.86 0.30 8.37
N THR A 210 3.10 1.28 9.28
CA THR A 210 3.43 2.65 8.89
C THR A 210 4.74 2.71 8.11
N LEU A 211 5.79 2.03 8.58
CA LEU A 211 7.08 2.00 7.91
C LEU A 211 6.99 1.33 6.53
N PHE A 212 6.30 0.20 6.46
CA PHE A 212 6.06 -0.49 5.19
C PHE A 212 5.23 0.37 4.23
N PHE A 213 4.10 0.88 4.68
CA PHE A 213 3.17 1.63 3.86
C PHE A 213 3.79 2.93 3.33
N CYS A 214 4.47 3.70 4.17
CA CYS A 214 5.09 4.96 3.77
C CYS A 214 6.43 4.75 3.04
N GLY A 215 7.32 3.90 3.58
CA GLY A 215 8.70 3.78 3.12
C GLY A 215 8.87 2.81 1.94
N MET A 216 8.05 1.77 1.86
CA MET A 216 8.12 0.81 0.76
C MET A 216 7.01 1.06 -0.26
N HIS A 217 5.76 0.84 0.11
CA HIS A 217 4.62 0.87 -0.81
C HIS A 217 4.41 2.24 -1.46
N SER A 218 4.16 3.27 -0.66
CA SER A 218 3.87 4.62 -1.17
C SER A 218 5.05 5.25 -1.89
N ALA A 219 6.26 5.13 -1.33
CA ALA A 219 7.47 5.64 -1.97
C ALA A 219 7.71 4.97 -3.33
N ARG A 220 7.56 3.64 -3.41
CA ARG A 220 7.71 2.88 -4.67
C ARG A 220 6.64 3.25 -5.68
N HIS A 221 5.41 3.43 -5.24
CA HIS A 221 4.31 3.85 -6.12
C HIS A 221 4.54 5.26 -6.67
N ILE A 222 4.98 6.21 -5.85
CA ILE A 222 5.32 7.57 -6.29
C ILE A 222 6.43 7.53 -7.35
N LEU A 223 7.52 6.78 -7.12
CA LEU A 223 8.60 6.63 -8.10
C LEU A 223 8.10 6.06 -9.44
N ARG A 224 7.24 5.03 -9.39
CA ARG A 224 6.62 4.45 -10.58
C ARG A 224 5.69 5.44 -11.29
N THR A 225 4.95 6.25 -10.54
CA THR A 225 4.07 7.29 -11.10
C THR A 225 4.88 8.40 -11.77
N ILE A 226 6.00 8.81 -11.18
CA ILE A 226 6.91 9.78 -11.79
C ILE A 226 7.43 9.26 -13.14
N ASP A 227 7.86 8.01 -13.20
CA ASP A 227 8.31 7.39 -14.45
C ASP A 227 7.17 7.31 -15.49
N TYR A 228 5.99 6.86 -15.07
CA TYR A 228 4.80 6.80 -15.92
C TYR A 228 4.36 8.17 -16.41
N SER A 229 4.50 9.21 -15.60
CA SER A 229 4.12 10.58 -15.97
C SER A 229 4.93 11.12 -17.15
N GLY A 230 6.17 10.66 -17.31
CA GLY A 230 7.06 11.04 -18.40
C GLY A 230 7.52 12.51 -18.27
N ASN A 231 7.02 13.38 -19.15
CA ASN A 231 7.46 14.78 -19.22
C ASN A 231 6.74 15.73 -18.24
N PHE A 232 5.95 15.23 -17.31
CA PHE A 232 5.32 16.12 -16.32
C PHE A 232 6.38 16.67 -15.36
N SER A 233 6.32 17.99 -15.14
CA SER A 233 7.21 18.62 -14.18
C SER A 233 6.85 18.20 -12.74
N GLY A 234 7.84 18.17 -11.83
CA GLY A 234 7.59 17.87 -10.42
C GLY A 234 6.57 18.82 -9.78
N ARG A 235 6.53 20.09 -10.25
CA ARG A 235 5.52 21.06 -9.82
C ARG A 235 4.10 20.64 -10.23
N LEU A 236 3.92 20.16 -11.46
CA LEU A 236 2.61 19.68 -11.94
C LEU A 236 2.16 18.45 -11.15
N LEU A 237 3.09 17.51 -10.86
CA LEU A 237 2.81 16.35 -10.03
C LEU A 237 2.35 16.74 -8.62
N ALA A 238 3.05 17.70 -7.99
CA ALA A 238 2.68 18.20 -6.66
C ALA A 238 1.31 18.90 -6.67
N LEU A 239 1.04 19.72 -7.68
CA LEU A 239 -0.27 20.40 -7.82
C LEU A 239 -1.41 19.41 -8.09
N SER A 240 -1.15 18.34 -8.86
CA SER A 240 -2.15 17.29 -9.12
C SER A 240 -2.55 16.54 -7.85
N ALA A 241 -1.63 16.38 -6.90
CA ALA A 241 -1.91 15.74 -5.62
C ALA A 241 -2.58 16.68 -4.61
N LEU A 242 -2.43 17.99 -4.74
CA LEU A 242 -2.85 18.97 -3.73
C LEU A 242 -4.37 18.96 -3.50
N LEU A 243 -5.16 18.99 -4.57
CA LEU A 243 -6.63 19.04 -4.47
C LEU A 243 -7.21 17.75 -3.84
N PRO A 244 -6.83 16.55 -4.27
CA PRO A 244 -7.22 15.31 -3.58
C PRO A 244 -6.81 15.28 -2.11
N MET A 245 -5.60 15.74 -1.76
CA MET A 245 -5.13 15.81 -0.38
C MET A 245 -5.98 16.75 0.48
N ILE A 246 -6.35 17.92 -0.04
CA ILE A 246 -7.27 18.85 0.65
C ILE A 246 -8.63 18.17 0.85
N GLY A 247 -9.12 17.44 -0.15
CA GLY A 247 -10.37 16.67 -0.04
C GLY A 247 -10.30 15.61 1.05
N VAL A 248 -9.23 14.83 1.11
CA VAL A 248 -9.02 13.82 2.17
C VAL A 248 -8.98 14.47 3.55
N LEU A 249 -8.26 15.58 3.71
CA LEU A 249 -8.21 16.31 4.98
C LEU A 249 -9.58 16.83 5.41
N ALA A 250 -10.34 17.42 4.49
CA ALA A 250 -11.69 17.92 4.78
C ALA A 250 -12.65 16.80 5.20
N ILE A 251 -12.60 15.65 4.50
CA ILE A 251 -13.40 14.46 4.85
C ILE A 251 -12.96 13.91 6.22
N SER A 252 -11.65 13.87 6.49
CA SER A 252 -11.11 13.41 7.79
C SER A 252 -11.59 14.29 8.95
N VAL A 253 -11.66 15.61 8.77
CA VAL A 253 -12.21 16.53 9.75
C VAL A 253 -13.72 16.27 9.96
N GLY A 254 -14.49 16.07 8.89
CA GLY A 254 -15.89 15.69 9.00
C GLY A 254 -16.11 14.36 9.72
N ALA A 255 -15.30 13.33 9.40
CA ALA A 255 -15.30 12.03 10.08
C ALA A 255 -14.92 12.17 11.57
N TRP A 256 -13.96 13.04 11.87
CA TRP A 256 -13.58 13.34 13.26
C TRP A 256 -14.72 13.89 14.08
N GLU A 257 -15.50 14.82 13.54
CA GLU A 257 -16.69 15.36 14.17
C GLU A 257 -17.80 14.29 14.33
N PHE A 258 -18.01 13.48 13.30
CA PHE A 258 -19.00 12.41 13.31
C PHE A 258 -18.72 11.35 14.39
N LEU A 259 -17.45 11.04 14.63
CA LEU A 259 -17.00 10.02 15.59
C LEU A 259 -16.79 10.56 17.02
N LYS A 260 -17.34 11.73 17.39
CA LYS A 260 -17.14 12.37 18.73
C LYS A 260 -17.48 11.47 19.93
N GLY A 261 -18.39 10.52 19.78
CA GLY A 261 -18.78 9.58 20.83
C GLY A 261 -17.77 8.43 21.09
N LYS A 262 -16.74 8.29 20.26
CA LYS A 262 -15.72 7.24 20.35
C LYS A 262 -14.50 7.69 21.13
N SER A 263 -13.71 6.73 21.65
CA SER A 263 -12.41 7.04 22.25
C SER A 263 -11.44 7.66 21.23
N LEU A 264 -10.42 8.36 21.69
CA LEU A 264 -9.43 8.99 20.81
C LEU A 264 -8.75 7.96 19.89
N ASP A 265 -8.31 6.84 20.48
CA ASP A 265 -7.65 5.75 19.75
C ASP A 265 -8.56 5.15 18.67
N GLU A 266 -9.82 4.86 19.01
CA GLU A 266 -10.80 4.33 18.09
C GLU A 266 -11.07 5.28 16.92
N ARG A 267 -11.21 6.59 17.21
CA ARG A 267 -11.42 7.62 16.18
C ARG A 267 -10.24 7.67 15.20
N ILE A 268 -9.02 7.68 15.71
CA ILE A 268 -7.81 7.74 14.88
C ILE A 268 -7.71 6.48 14.01
N VAL A 269 -7.87 5.30 14.61
CA VAL A 269 -7.77 4.02 13.87
C VAL A 269 -8.86 3.92 12.80
N GLN A 270 -10.10 4.28 13.13
CA GLN A 270 -11.19 4.25 12.16
C GLN A 270 -10.97 5.24 11.01
N ILE A 271 -10.59 6.48 11.28
CA ILE A 271 -10.32 7.48 10.23
C ILE A 271 -9.19 7.02 9.32
N VAL A 272 -8.10 6.50 9.89
CA VAL A 272 -6.95 6.04 9.11
C VAL A 272 -7.31 4.81 8.29
N PHE A 273 -7.75 3.71 8.92
CA PHE A 273 -7.87 2.43 8.21
C PHE A 273 -9.14 2.31 7.39
N VAL A 274 -10.28 2.85 7.85
CA VAL A 274 -11.49 2.93 7.01
C VAL A 274 -11.27 3.92 5.87
N GLY A 275 -10.60 5.04 6.12
CA GLY A 275 -10.20 6.00 5.11
C GLY A 275 -9.26 5.40 4.06
N LEU A 276 -8.22 4.67 4.48
CA LEU A 276 -7.33 3.95 3.56
C LEU A 276 -8.10 2.92 2.72
N ALA A 277 -8.95 2.11 3.35
CA ALA A 277 -9.77 1.13 2.64
C ALA A 277 -10.69 1.79 1.60
N ALA A 278 -11.35 2.89 1.98
CA ALA A 278 -12.23 3.65 1.11
C ALA A 278 -11.49 4.22 -0.11
N LEU A 279 -10.26 4.66 0.06
CA LEU A 279 -9.42 5.16 -1.03
C LEU A 279 -8.78 4.03 -1.85
N THR A 280 -8.46 2.88 -1.23
CA THR A 280 -7.78 1.77 -1.89
C THR A 280 -8.63 1.15 -3.01
N VAL A 281 -9.94 1.02 -2.83
CA VAL A 281 -10.81 0.37 -3.84
C VAL A 281 -10.83 1.13 -5.17
N PRO A 282 -11.16 2.44 -5.23
CA PRO A 282 -11.11 3.19 -6.48
C PRO A 282 -9.67 3.32 -7.02
N HIS A 283 -8.68 3.48 -6.15
CA HIS A 283 -7.27 3.51 -6.52
C HIS A 283 -6.83 2.22 -7.22
N MET A 284 -7.11 1.06 -6.66
CA MET A 284 -6.80 -0.23 -7.28
C MET A 284 -7.50 -0.42 -8.62
N ALA A 285 -8.79 -0.07 -8.70
CA ALA A 285 -9.54 -0.15 -9.96
C ALA A 285 -8.86 0.65 -11.08
N LEU A 286 -8.28 1.81 -10.74
CA LEU A 286 -7.56 2.66 -11.67
C LEU A 286 -6.16 2.08 -12.00
N VAL A 287 -5.39 1.71 -10.98
CA VAL A 287 -4.03 1.17 -11.14
C VAL A 287 -4.01 -0.14 -11.93
N GLU A 288 -4.94 -1.07 -11.66
CA GLU A 288 -5.04 -2.31 -12.43
C GLU A 288 -5.42 -2.05 -13.88
N ARG A 289 -6.27 -1.06 -14.17
CA ARG A 289 -6.55 -0.64 -15.55
C ARG A 289 -5.31 -0.09 -16.25
N VAL A 290 -4.52 0.76 -15.59
CA VAL A 290 -3.24 1.23 -16.12
C VAL A 290 -2.31 0.05 -16.38
N ARG A 291 -2.25 -0.89 -15.47
CA ARG A 291 -1.43 -2.09 -15.56
C ARG A 291 -1.84 -2.99 -16.71
N LEU A 292 -3.14 -3.21 -16.93
CA LEU A 292 -3.68 -4.00 -18.03
C LEU A 292 -3.58 -3.28 -19.38
N SER A 293 -3.68 -1.94 -19.43
CA SER A 293 -3.58 -1.16 -20.66
C SER A 293 -2.14 -0.92 -21.12
N GLY A 294 -1.13 -1.49 -20.41
CA GLY A 294 0.26 -1.45 -20.83
C GLY A 294 1.12 -0.42 -20.14
N TRP A 295 0.89 -0.14 -18.85
CA TRP A 295 1.92 0.42 -17.96
C TRP A 295 3.22 -0.41 -18.06
N ILE A 296 3.01 -1.65 -18.43
CA ILE A 296 4.02 -2.60 -18.86
C ILE A 296 3.82 -2.84 -20.36
N LYS A 297 4.03 -1.83 -21.19
CA LYS A 297 4.33 -2.14 -22.58
C LYS A 297 5.57 -3.02 -22.54
N ASP A 298 5.39 -4.28 -22.88
CA ASP A 298 6.50 -5.11 -23.32
C ASP A 298 7.37 -4.25 -24.22
N VAL A 299 8.67 -4.24 -23.93
CA VAL A 299 9.66 -3.71 -24.84
C VAL A 299 9.27 -4.23 -26.21
N ALA A 300 8.81 -3.36 -27.09
CA ALA A 300 8.48 -3.73 -28.43
C ALA A 300 9.64 -4.58 -28.95
N LYS A 301 9.35 -5.79 -29.44
CA LYS A 301 10.32 -6.55 -30.22
C LYS A 301 11.00 -5.56 -31.15
N PRO A 302 12.34 -5.52 -31.20
CA PRO A 302 13.00 -4.71 -32.21
C PRO A 302 12.40 -5.11 -33.54
N SER A 303 11.80 -4.15 -34.23
CA SER A 303 11.39 -4.30 -35.60
C SER A 303 12.59 -4.85 -36.35
N GLY A 304 12.46 -6.09 -36.84
CA GLY A 304 13.48 -6.71 -37.69
C GLY A 304 13.79 -5.76 -38.84
N PRO A 305 15.01 -5.84 -39.42
CA PRO A 305 15.41 -4.95 -40.50
C PRO A 305 14.42 -5.09 -41.65
N GLU A 306 13.81 -3.98 -42.05
CA GLU A 306 13.05 -3.91 -43.30
C GLU A 306 13.98 -4.39 -44.40
N SER A 307 13.63 -5.50 -45.01
CA SER A 307 14.25 -5.96 -46.26
C SER A 307 13.93 -4.94 -47.33
N LYS A 308 14.87 -4.05 -47.62
CA LYS A 308 14.84 -3.27 -48.86
C LYS A 308 14.94 -4.25 -50.00
N THR A 309 13.82 -4.68 -50.56
CA THR A 309 13.75 -5.24 -51.88
C THR A 309 14.05 -4.13 -52.90
N ASN A 310 15.27 -4.14 -53.40
CA ASN A 310 15.62 -3.43 -54.62
C ASN A 310 14.83 -4.10 -55.79
N GLU A 311 13.87 -3.44 -56.31
CA GLU A 311 13.41 -3.70 -57.69
C GLU A 311 14.19 -2.79 -58.66
N LYS A 312 14.83 -3.48 -59.60
CA LYS A 312 15.43 -2.89 -60.81
C LYS A 312 14.37 -2.55 -61.81
#